data_4f62c2859206328e5c1a85ddd607b4f6
#
_entry.id   4f62c2859206328e5c1a85ddd607b4f6
#
_cell.length_a   1.000
_cell.length_b   1.000
_cell.length_c   1.000
_cell.angle_alpha   90.00
_cell.angle_beta   90.00
_cell.angle_gamma   90.00
#
_symmetry.space_group_name_H-M   'P 1'
#
loop_
_entity.id
_entity.type
_entity.pdbx_description
1 polymer ?
#
loop_
_entity_poly.entity_id
_entity_poly.type
_entity_poly.pdbx_seq_one_letter_code
_entity_poly.pdbx_strand_id
1 'polypeptide(L)'
;MQATLNGHVIATSDDIVEAAGYAYFPPSATRLEWLEKAAKTESDHACPHGVQFYDAIIDGQRFERAAWSYESPQPKMQAVGGRFGFWKDVKVA
;
A
#
# COMPACT_ATOMS: atom_id res chain seq x y z
N MET A 1 -12.12 -6.53 -6.03
CA MET A 1 -10.88 -7.03 -5.38
C MET A 1 -10.78 -6.46 -3.97
N GLN A 2 -10.29 -7.25 -3.03
CA GLN A 2 -10.17 -6.86 -1.63
C GLN A 2 -8.76 -7.15 -1.12
N ALA A 3 -8.28 -6.29 -0.23
CA ALA A 3 -7.09 -6.54 0.58
C ALA A 3 -7.53 -6.79 2.02
N THR A 4 -7.19 -7.95 2.56
CA THR A 4 -7.65 -8.40 3.89
C THR A 4 -6.45 -8.71 4.76
N LEU A 5 -6.43 -8.17 5.97
CA LEU A 5 -5.37 -8.39 6.95
C LEU A 5 -6.00 -8.83 8.27
N ASN A 6 -5.61 -10.03 8.71
CA ASN A 6 -6.09 -10.62 9.97
C ASN A 6 -7.63 -10.60 10.07
N GLY A 7 -8.31 -10.93 8.96
CA GLY A 7 -9.76 -10.97 8.91
C GLY A 7 -10.45 -9.61 8.70
N HIS A 8 -9.70 -8.52 8.63
CA HIS A 8 -10.24 -7.18 8.41
C HIS A 8 -9.98 -6.72 6.98
N VAL A 9 -11.01 -6.22 6.31
CA VAL A 9 -10.89 -5.66 4.96
C VAL A 9 -10.29 -4.26 5.07
N ILE A 10 -9.04 -4.11 4.62
CA ILE A 10 -8.32 -2.83 4.67
C ILE A 10 -8.54 -1.99 3.41
N ALA A 11 -8.84 -2.64 2.29
CA ALA A 11 -9.18 -1.97 1.04
C ALA A 11 -10.09 -2.86 0.20
N THR A 12 -11.01 -2.24 -0.52
CA THR A 12 -11.89 -2.95 -1.46
C THR A 12 -12.27 -2.01 -2.59
N SER A 13 -12.10 -2.45 -3.83
CA SER A 13 -12.42 -1.65 -5.01
C SER A 13 -12.44 -2.52 -6.26
N ASP A 14 -13.22 -2.08 -7.25
CA ASP A 14 -13.14 -2.59 -8.62
C ASP A 14 -12.19 -1.74 -9.47
N ASP A 15 -11.81 -0.56 -8.99
CA ASP A 15 -10.86 0.33 -9.65
C ASP A 15 -9.44 -0.07 -9.25
N ILE A 16 -8.89 -1.07 -9.94
CA ILE A 16 -7.58 -1.62 -9.64
C ILE A 16 -6.64 -1.38 -10.81
N VAL A 17 -5.42 -0.94 -10.51
CA VAL A 17 -4.33 -0.91 -11.49
C VAL A 17 -3.30 -1.95 -11.08
N GLU A 18 -2.98 -2.85 -11.99
CA GLU A 18 -1.95 -3.86 -11.77
C GLU A 18 -0.62 -3.39 -12.36
N ALA A 19 0.44 -3.53 -11.60
CA ALA A 19 1.80 -3.19 -12.05
C ALA A 19 2.82 -4.01 -11.26
N ALA A 20 3.84 -4.52 -11.94
CA ALA A 20 4.96 -5.24 -11.33
C ALA A 20 4.51 -6.41 -10.43
N GLY A 21 3.39 -7.05 -10.76
CA GLY A 21 2.88 -8.21 -10.01
C GLY A 21 2.01 -7.86 -8.82
N TYR A 22 1.67 -6.60 -8.60
CA TYR A 22 0.83 -6.16 -7.49
C TYR A 22 -0.41 -5.42 -7.97
N ALA A 23 -1.49 -5.55 -7.21
CA ALA A 23 -2.71 -4.79 -7.43
C ALA A 23 -2.67 -3.53 -6.56
N TYR A 24 -2.96 -2.37 -7.16
CA TYR A 24 -2.92 -1.08 -6.47
C TYR A 24 -4.32 -0.51 -6.33
N PHE A 25 -4.69 -0.20 -5.08
CA PHE A 25 -6.01 0.29 -4.70
C PHE A 25 -6.01 1.81 -4.61
N PRO A 26 -7.11 2.48 -5.03
CA PRO A 26 -7.20 3.92 -4.86
C PRO A 26 -7.30 4.28 -3.37
N PRO A 27 -6.75 5.44 -2.95
CA PRO A 27 -6.81 5.84 -1.54
C PRO A 27 -8.24 6.01 -1.03
N SER A 28 -9.18 6.40 -1.90
CA SER A 28 -10.60 6.56 -1.52
C SER A 28 -11.25 5.24 -1.11
N ALA A 29 -10.70 4.09 -1.51
CA ALA A 29 -11.23 2.76 -1.18
C ALA A 29 -10.40 2.04 -0.12
N THR A 30 -9.46 2.75 0.51
CA THR A 30 -8.52 2.21 1.48
C THR A 30 -8.78 2.81 2.85
N ARG A 31 -8.71 1.98 3.90
CA ARG A 31 -8.86 2.42 5.29
C ARG A 31 -7.61 3.16 5.74
N LEU A 32 -7.49 4.44 5.37
CA LEU A 32 -6.31 5.25 5.68
C LEU A 32 -6.11 5.44 7.18
N GLU A 33 -7.19 5.40 7.96
CA GLU A 33 -7.13 5.52 9.42
C GLU A 33 -6.39 4.37 10.08
N TRP A 34 -6.22 3.25 9.38
CA TRP A 34 -5.45 2.10 9.86
C TRP A 34 -4.01 2.11 9.41
N LEU A 35 -3.61 3.10 8.62
CA LEU A 35 -2.26 3.18 8.05
C LEU A 35 -1.48 4.31 8.69
N GLU A 36 -0.24 4.02 9.07
CA GLU A 36 0.68 4.99 9.65
C GLU A 36 1.99 4.96 8.88
N LYS A 37 2.50 6.11 8.49
CA LYS A 37 3.76 6.18 7.74
C LYS A 37 4.90 5.59 8.54
N ALA A 38 5.62 4.63 7.94
CA ALA A 38 6.84 4.09 8.50
C ALA A 38 8.01 5.02 8.19
N ALA A 39 9.02 5.01 9.06
CA ALA A 39 10.26 5.73 8.80
C ALA A 39 10.93 5.18 7.53
N LYS A 40 11.43 6.07 6.68
CA LYS A 40 12.12 5.66 5.45
C LYS A 40 13.51 5.13 5.77
N THR A 41 13.86 4.00 5.16
CA THR A 41 15.21 3.44 5.21
C THR A 41 16.06 4.01 4.07
N GLU A 42 17.33 3.70 4.03
CA GLU A 42 18.20 4.09 2.91
C GLU A 42 17.69 3.52 1.59
N SER A 43 17.21 2.28 1.60
CA SER A 43 16.63 1.65 0.41
C SER A 43 15.40 2.39 -0.07
N ASP A 44 14.56 2.87 0.86
CA ASP A 44 13.37 3.66 0.51
C ASP A 44 13.76 4.98 -0.14
N HIS A 45 14.78 5.66 0.39
CA HIS A 45 15.28 6.91 -0.19
C HIS A 45 15.90 6.70 -1.57
N ALA A 46 16.49 5.54 -1.83
CA ALA A 46 17.08 5.22 -3.12
C ALA A 46 16.04 4.85 -4.18
N CYS A 47 14.79 4.65 -3.81
CA CYS A 47 13.73 4.29 -4.74
C CYS A 47 13.44 5.47 -5.69
N PRO A 48 13.50 5.25 -7.03
CA PRO A 48 13.25 6.34 -7.98
C PRO A 48 11.79 6.80 -8.01
N HIS A 49 10.87 6.03 -7.45
CA HIS A 49 9.44 6.33 -7.42
C HIS A 49 8.98 7.00 -6.12
N GLY A 50 9.89 7.22 -5.17
CA GLY A 50 9.53 7.83 -3.89
C GLY A 50 8.63 6.94 -3.06
N VAL A 51 9.03 5.69 -2.83
CA VAL A 51 8.23 4.76 -2.05
C VAL A 51 8.07 5.22 -0.60
N GLN A 52 6.83 5.18 -0.11
CA GLN A 52 6.51 5.39 1.29
C GLN A 52 5.82 4.14 1.81
N PHE A 53 6.46 3.45 2.74
CA PHE A 53 5.84 2.30 3.40
C PHE A 53 4.96 2.74 4.56
N TYR A 54 3.95 1.93 4.85
CA TYR A 54 2.98 2.18 5.91
C TYR A 54 2.86 0.96 6.79
N ASP A 55 2.81 1.19 8.10
CA ASP A 55 2.41 0.15 9.05
C ASP A 55 0.89 0.12 9.09
N ALA A 56 0.31 -1.06 9.18
CA ALA A 56 -1.12 -1.21 9.41
C ALA A 56 -1.36 -1.46 10.90
N ILE A 57 -2.29 -0.70 11.49
CA ILE A 57 -2.64 -0.83 12.91
C ILE A 57 -4.11 -1.18 12.98
N ILE A 58 -4.40 -2.42 13.39
CA ILE A 58 -5.76 -2.96 13.47
C ILE A 58 -5.95 -3.60 14.83
N ASP A 59 -6.99 -3.17 15.56
CA ASP A 59 -7.29 -3.67 16.92
C ASP A 59 -6.07 -3.62 17.86
N GLY A 60 -5.29 -2.54 17.76
CA GLY A 60 -4.11 -2.36 18.58
C GLY A 60 -2.89 -3.17 18.16
N GLN A 61 -3.01 -3.98 17.12
CA GLN A 61 -1.89 -4.76 16.58
C GLN A 61 -1.24 -4.03 15.41
N ARG A 62 0.09 -3.90 15.46
CA ARG A 62 0.87 -3.25 14.41
C ARG A 62 1.45 -4.29 13.45
N PHE A 63 1.20 -4.10 12.17
CA PHE A 63 1.79 -4.90 11.09
C PHE A 63 2.76 -4.00 10.33
N GLU A 64 4.06 -4.19 10.57
CA GLU A 64 5.07 -3.29 10.02
C GLU A 64 5.20 -3.42 8.51
N ARG A 65 5.20 -2.27 7.81
CA ARG A 65 5.47 -2.15 6.37
C ARG A 65 4.57 -3.07 5.53
N ALA A 66 3.31 -3.16 5.93
CA ALA A 66 2.34 -4.04 5.27
C ALA A 66 1.77 -3.44 3.98
N ALA A 67 1.92 -2.13 3.80
CA ALA A 67 1.44 -1.41 2.62
C ALA A 67 2.47 -0.40 2.16
N TRP A 68 2.36 0.03 0.89
CA TRP A 68 3.20 1.11 0.38
C TRP A 68 2.45 1.92 -0.66
N SER A 69 2.95 3.14 -0.91
CA SER A 69 2.47 4.00 -1.97
C SER A 69 3.67 4.72 -2.60
N TYR A 70 3.61 4.96 -3.90
CA TYR A 70 4.63 5.74 -4.59
C TYR A 70 4.20 7.20 -4.62
N GLU A 71 4.96 8.07 -3.98
CA GLU A 71 4.64 9.49 -3.86
C GLU A 71 5.09 10.31 -5.07
N SER A 72 6.14 9.86 -5.75
CA SER A 72 6.74 10.58 -6.89
C SER A 72 7.15 9.60 -7.98
N PRO A 73 6.21 8.84 -8.56
CA PRO A 73 6.57 7.78 -9.50
C PRO A 73 7.14 8.32 -10.80
N GLN A 74 8.13 7.60 -11.34
CA GLN A 74 8.63 7.82 -12.68
C GLN A 74 7.54 7.46 -13.70
N PRO A 75 7.65 7.91 -14.96
CA PRO A 75 6.57 7.73 -15.95
C PRO A 75 6.01 6.31 -16.05
N LYS A 76 6.84 5.28 -15.98
CA LYS A 76 6.38 3.89 -16.09
C LYS A 76 5.50 3.44 -14.92
N MET A 77 5.50 4.16 -13.81
CA MET A 77 4.71 3.82 -12.62
C MET A 77 3.70 4.90 -12.25
N GLN A 78 3.50 5.91 -13.10
CA GLN A 78 2.57 7.01 -12.81
C GLN A 78 1.13 6.54 -12.64
N ALA A 79 0.74 5.47 -13.32
CA ALA A 79 -0.62 4.94 -13.22
C ALA A 79 -0.96 4.47 -11.80
N VAL A 80 0.03 4.13 -10.99
CA VAL A 80 -0.17 3.67 -9.61
C VAL A 80 0.24 4.70 -8.57
N GLY A 81 0.63 5.90 -8.99
CA GLY A 81 1.01 6.99 -8.07
C GLY A 81 -0.12 7.32 -7.10
N GLY A 82 0.20 7.41 -5.81
CA GLY A 82 -0.79 7.69 -4.76
C GLY A 82 -1.70 6.52 -4.41
N ARG A 83 -1.66 5.41 -5.15
CA ARG A 83 -2.42 4.21 -4.83
C ARG A 83 -1.64 3.33 -3.84
N PHE A 84 -2.33 2.40 -3.19
CA PHE A 84 -1.74 1.54 -2.17
C PHE A 84 -1.58 0.12 -2.66
N GLY A 85 -0.35 -0.42 -2.52
CA GLY A 85 -0.07 -1.83 -2.69
C GLY A 85 0.05 -2.50 -1.32
N PHE A 86 -0.21 -3.79 -1.27
CA PHE A 86 -0.18 -4.57 -0.04
C PHE A 86 0.60 -5.86 -0.26
N TRP A 87 1.27 -6.32 0.79
CA TRP A 87 2.05 -7.56 0.74
C TRP A 87 2.13 -8.21 2.13
N LYS A 88 3.05 -9.17 2.30
CA LYS A 88 3.26 -9.88 3.56
C LYS A 88 1.98 -10.60 4.01
N ASP A 89 1.48 -10.25 5.18
CA ASP A 89 0.32 -10.92 5.76
C ASP A 89 -1.01 -10.49 5.14
N VAL A 90 -0.99 -9.50 4.25
CA VAL A 90 -2.20 -9.02 3.58
C VAL A 90 -2.53 -9.95 2.41
N LYS A 91 -3.75 -10.43 2.40
CA LYS A 91 -4.28 -11.25 1.29
C LYS A 91 -5.03 -10.35 0.32
N VAL A 92 -4.68 -10.44 -0.96
CA VAL A 92 -5.33 -9.67 -2.01
C VAL A 92 -6.04 -10.64 -2.96
N ALA A 93 -7.34 -10.48 -3.11
CA ALA A 93 -8.13 -11.37 -3.96
C ALA A 93 -9.35 -10.66 -4.58
#